data_a3f6086424808c59040edc5af3151a5e
#
_entry.id   a3f6086424808c59040edc5af3151a5e
#
_cell.length_a   1.000
_cell.length_b   1.000
_cell.length_c   1.000
_cell.angle_alpha   90.00
_cell.angle_beta   90.00
_cell.angle_gamma   90.00
#
_symmetry.space_group_name_H-M   'P 1'
#
loop_
_entity.id
_entity.type
_entity.pdbx_description
1 polymer ?
#
loop_
_entity_poly.entity_id
_entity_poly.type
_entity_poly.pdbx_seq_one_letter_code
_entity_poly.pdbx_strand_id
1 'polypeptide(L)'
;MKNLIYISTFFILFSLNSVLQAKTISVTSPDDDGYGTFRYAINKASESKKPVTIKVKTNKTIIIGNSLDYTGLQPLTIIGSGQVVRGNNVDILKISNGADLSISDLSFFGIGSFNIKRKGTGYGMYNVDAKAGKGIFVDVRDDQTGTININLKNVRVEGVANHGIHISDCNLADKCGSGSGGAGEGSSASINVVLDNVTIFDAGNGKFDADGFRVDERGDGDINFTALNSKFLYVGADGVELDEGQKGNVVANVTNSIFSNNGAYCDPKLL
;
A
#
# COMPACT_ATOMS: atom_id res chain seq x y z
N MET A 1 58.35 43.55 -29.20
CA MET A 1 56.94 43.14 -28.90
C MET A 1 56.94 41.70 -28.42
N LYS A 2 56.68 41.47 -27.12
CA LYS A 2 56.63 40.10 -26.51
C LYS A 2 55.18 39.67 -26.48
N ASN A 3 54.84 38.64 -27.22
CA ASN A 3 53.51 38.03 -27.18
C ASN A 3 53.36 37.13 -25.97
N LEU A 4 52.46 37.48 -25.08
CA LEU A 4 52.08 36.67 -23.91
C LEU A 4 50.95 35.74 -24.33
N ILE A 5 51.18 34.43 -24.32
CA ILE A 5 50.17 33.39 -24.58
C ILE A 5 49.55 33.02 -23.24
N TYR A 6 48.25 33.33 -23.05
CA TYR A 6 47.47 32.85 -21.92
C TYR A 6 46.90 31.45 -22.24
N ILE A 7 47.38 30.42 -21.53
CA ILE A 7 46.80 29.08 -21.57
C ILE A 7 45.73 29.05 -20.49
N SER A 8 44.47 29.06 -20.90
CA SER A 8 43.33 28.87 -20.00
C SER A 8 43.12 27.39 -19.79
N THR A 9 43.42 26.89 -18.60
CA THR A 9 43.18 25.48 -18.22
C THR A 9 41.70 25.32 -17.79
N PHE A 10 40.91 24.71 -18.64
CA PHE A 10 39.51 24.41 -18.36
C PHE A 10 39.43 23.17 -17.50
N PHE A 11 39.16 23.33 -16.20
CA PHE A 11 38.87 22.21 -15.30
C PHE A 11 37.43 21.72 -15.51
N ILE A 12 37.26 20.59 -16.19
CA ILE A 12 35.98 19.90 -16.26
C ILE A 12 35.78 19.13 -14.95
N LEU A 13 34.94 19.66 -14.08
CA LEU A 13 34.45 18.92 -12.91
C LEU A 13 33.49 17.85 -13.40
N PHE A 14 33.95 16.60 -13.50
CA PHE A 14 33.09 15.44 -13.58
C PHE A 14 32.40 15.24 -12.22
N SER A 15 31.15 15.66 -12.08
CA SER A 15 30.31 15.24 -10.98
C SER A 15 30.03 13.75 -11.15
N LEU A 16 30.73 12.91 -10.40
CA LEU A 16 30.39 11.50 -10.24
C LEU A 16 29.06 11.42 -9.50
N ASN A 17 27.96 11.39 -10.25
CA ASN A 17 26.67 10.95 -9.71
C ASN A 17 26.82 9.47 -9.33
N SER A 18 27.19 9.18 -8.09
CA SER A 18 27.14 7.83 -7.55
C SER A 18 25.66 7.42 -7.53
N VAL A 19 25.25 6.60 -8.49
CA VAL A 19 23.97 5.92 -8.44
C VAL A 19 23.96 5.11 -7.14
N LEU A 20 23.14 5.51 -6.19
CA LEU A 20 23.04 4.85 -4.89
C LEU A 20 22.45 3.46 -5.13
N GLN A 21 23.31 2.45 -5.23
CA GLN A 21 22.86 1.08 -5.50
C GLN A 21 21.98 0.57 -4.36
N ALA A 22 20.78 0.10 -4.71
CA ALA A 22 19.83 -0.47 -3.77
C ALA A 22 20.42 -1.71 -3.08
N LYS A 23 20.20 -1.82 -1.77
CA LYS A 23 20.57 -3.01 -0.99
C LYS A 23 19.60 -4.13 -1.29
N THR A 24 20.08 -5.31 -1.61
CA THR A 24 19.23 -6.50 -1.81
C THR A 24 19.24 -7.40 -0.58
N ILE A 25 18.05 -7.83 -0.12
CA ILE A 25 17.85 -8.79 0.96
C ILE A 25 17.00 -9.95 0.40
N SER A 26 17.39 -11.18 0.70
CA SER A 26 16.65 -12.38 0.23
C SER A 26 15.85 -13.00 1.37
N VAL A 27 14.58 -13.35 1.09
CA VAL A 27 13.73 -14.16 1.95
C VAL A 27 13.81 -15.60 1.47
N THR A 28 14.36 -16.46 2.29
CA THR A 28 14.61 -17.88 1.97
C THR A 28 13.86 -18.85 2.87
N SER A 29 13.39 -18.38 4.05
CA SER A 29 12.55 -19.15 4.98
C SER A 29 11.08 -18.71 4.87
N PRO A 30 10.13 -19.65 4.94
CA PRO A 30 8.71 -19.35 5.05
C PRO A 30 8.25 -19.06 6.49
N ASP A 31 9.14 -19.20 7.47
CA ASP A 31 8.81 -19.01 8.89
C ASP A 31 8.51 -17.53 9.17
N ASP A 32 7.79 -17.26 10.27
CA ASP A 32 7.43 -15.88 10.65
C ASP A 32 8.61 -15.11 11.21
N ASP A 33 9.51 -15.76 11.94
CA ASP A 33 10.63 -15.10 12.61
C ASP A 33 11.96 -15.83 12.37
N GLY A 34 13.07 -15.14 12.67
CA GLY A 34 14.42 -15.65 12.51
C GLY A 34 15.11 -15.19 11.21
N TYR A 35 16.36 -15.61 11.05
CA TYR A 35 17.18 -15.24 9.91
C TYR A 35 16.60 -15.78 8.58
N GLY A 36 16.60 -14.95 7.55
CA GLY A 36 16.11 -15.33 6.22
C GLY A 36 14.61 -15.30 6.06
N THR A 37 13.82 -14.93 7.08
CA THR A 37 12.37 -14.76 7.01
C THR A 37 11.97 -13.41 6.40
N PHE A 38 10.70 -13.24 6.06
CA PHE A 38 10.22 -11.97 5.53
C PHE A 38 10.28 -10.88 6.60
N ARG A 39 9.92 -11.19 7.84
CA ARG A 39 10.02 -10.26 8.98
C ARG A 39 11.46 -9.79 9.19
N TYR A 40 12.41 -10.70 9.16
CA TYR A 40 13.83 -10.32 9.24
C TYR A 40 14.22 -9.36 8.10
N ALA A 41 13.77 -9.64 6.87
CA ALA A 41 14.08 -8.80 5.71
C ALA A 41 13.46 -7.40 5.82
N ILE A 42 12.21 -7.29 6.26
CA ILE A 42 11.51 -6.00 6.52
C ILE A 42 12.23 -5.21 7.61
N ASN A 43 12.57 -5.84 8.75
CA ASN A 43 13.29 -5.17 9.83
C ASN A 43 14.66 -4.65 9.35
N LYS A 44 15.41 -5.45 8.61
CA LYS A 44 16.70 -5.04 8.04
C LYS A 44 16.58 -3.98 6.93
N ALA A 45 15.47 -3.97 6.21
CA ALA A 45 15.16 -2.91 5.26
C ALA A 45 14.85 -1.59 5.98
N SER A 46 14.10 -1.65 7.08
CA SER A 46 13.73 -0.48 7.90
C SER A 46 14.95 0.25 8.49
N GLU A 47 16.03 -0.48 8.80
CA GLU A 47 17.29 0.08 9.29
C GLU A 47 18.15 0.75 8.18
N SER A 48 17.76 0.59 6.91
CA SER A 48 18.58 1.03 5.78
C SER A 48 18.47 2.53 5.54
N LYS A 49 19.61 3.15 5.23
CA LYS A 49 19.67 4.54 4.74
C LYS A 49 19.71 4.64 3.21
N LYS A 50 19.48 3.53 2.51
CA LYS A 50 19.47 3.44 1.05
C LYS A 50 18.23 2.68 0.62
N PRO A 51 17.74 2.88 -0.62
CA PRO A 51 16.67 2.06 -1.17
C PRO A 51 16.96 0.57 -1.01
N VAL A 52 15.93 -0.22 -0.72
CA VAL A 52 16.07 -1.66 -0.48
C VAL A 52 15.19 -2.44 -1.44
N THR A 53 15.75 -3.53 -1.96
CA THR A 53 15.02 -4.56 -2.70
C THR A 53 14.98 -5.84 -1.87
N ILE A 54 13.79 -6.30 -1.50
CA ILE A 54 13.56 -7.61 -0.89
C ILE A 54 13.16 -8.58 -1.99
N LYS A 55 13.89 -9.71 -2.11
CA LYS A 55 13.58 -10.79 -3.05
C LYS A 55 13.04 -11.99 -2.29
N VAL A 56 11.77 -12.33 -2.51
CA VAL A 56 11.14 -13.50 -1.89
C VAL A 56 11.48 -14.74 -2.73
N LYS A 57 12.27 -15.64 -2.18
CA LYS A 57 12.81 -16.81 -2.88
C LYS A 57 12.30 -18.15 -2.33
N THR A 58 11.66 -18.15 -1.15
CA THR A 58 11.02 -19.40 -0.70
C THR A 58 9.90 -19.79 -1.66
N ASN A 59 9.67 -21.07 -1.85
CA ASN A 59 8.57 -21.60 -2.66
C ASN A 59 7.35 -22.00 -1.80
N LYS A 60 7.37 -21.70 -0.52
CA LYS A 60 6.30 -22.03 0.42
C LYS A 60 5.48 -20.78 0.78
N THR A 61 4.25 -21.00 1.21
CA THR A 61 3.44 -19.95 1.84
C THR A 61 4.14 -19.45 3.11
N ILE A 62 4.24 -18.15 3.24
CA ILE A 62 4.75 -17.48 4.44
C ILE A 62 3.55 -17.20 5.34
N ILE A 63 3.56 -17.70 6.57
CA ILE A 63 2.48 -17.47 7.54
C ILE A 63 3.01 -16.54 8.60
N ILE A 64 2.30 -15.43 8.83
CA ILE A 64 2.67 -14.41 9.81
C ILE A 64 1.64 -14.28 10.92
N GLY A 65 2.10 -14.15 12.16
CA GLY A 65 1.25 -13.93 13.33
C GLY A 65 1.02 -12.46 13.68
N ASN A 66 1.91 -11.57 13.22
CA ASN A 66 1.81 -10.13 13.42
C ASN A 66 2.15 -9.40 12.12
N SER A 67 1.75 -8.14 12.00
CA SER A 67 2.04 -7.31 10.82
C SER A 67 3.53 -7.29 10.47
N LEU A 68 3.83 -7.31 9.18
CA LEU A 68 5.14 -6.98 8.67
C LEU A 68 5.20 -5.45 8.53
N ASP A 69 5.86 -4.78 9.45
CA ASP A 69 5.87 -3.31 9.54
C ASP A 69 7.21 -2.75 9.04
N TYR A 70 7.17 -2.07 7.90
CA TYR A 70 8.29 -1.32 7.38
C TYR A 70 8.27 0.11 7.95
N THR A 71 9.22 0.40 8.81
CA THR A 71 9.35 1.73 9.46
C THR A 71 10.45 2.59 8.84
N GLY A 72 11.06 2.14 7.75
CA GLY A 72 12.09 2.90 7.03
C GLY A 72 11.52 4.07 6.25
N LEU A 73 12.40 5.02 5.91
CA LEU A 73 12.07 6.20 5.09
C LEU A 73 12.51 6.06 3.63
N GLN A 74 13.23 5.00 3.31
CA GLN A 74 13.77 4.80 1.97
C GLN A 74 12.80 4.01 1.10
N PRO A 75 12.81 4.20 -0.23
CA PRO A 75 12.00 3.39 -1.13
C PRO A 75 12.19 1.89 -0.90
N LEU A 76 11.08 1.16 -0.81
CA LEU A 76 11.04 -0.28 -0.64
C LEU A 76 10.52 -0.96 -1.91
N THR A 77 11.31 -1.88 -2.44
CA THR A 77 10.89 -2.77 -3.53
C THR A 77 10.81 -4.20 -3.02
N ILE A 78 9.68 -4.89 -3.27
CA ILE A 78 9.48 -6.30 -2.92
C ILE A 78 9.19 -7.08 -4.21
N ILE A 79 10.00 -8.09 -4.49
CA ILE A 79 9.88 -8.91 -5.68
C ILE A 79 9.64 -10.35 -5.25
N GLY A 80 8.47 -10.86 -5.58
CA GLY A 80 8.12 -12.26 -5.44
C GLY A 80 8.34 -13.07 -6.73
N SER A 81 7.81 -14.27 -6.75
CA SER A 81 7.64 -15.14 -7.90
C SER A 81 6.39 -16.02 -7.71
N GLY A 82 5.31 -15.40 -7.25
CA GLY A 82 4.01 -16.04 -7.02
C GLY A 82 3.77 -16.56 -5.60
N GLN A 83 4.60 -16.20 -4.63
CA GLN A 83 4.37 -16.63 -3.25
C GLN A 83 3.13 -15.99 -2.64
N VAL A 84 2.63 -16.66 -1.59
CA VAL A 84 1.55 -16.16 -0.73
C VAL A 84 2.12 -15.81 0.65
N VAL A 85 1.79 -14.59 1.11
CA VAL A 85 1.96 -14.17 2.50
C VAL A 85 0.59 -14.20 3.14
N ARG A 86 0.41 -15.01 4.18
CA ARG A 86 -0.87 -15.19 4.87
C ARG A 86 -0.81 -14.60 6.27
N GLY A 87 -1.71 -13.68 6.55
CA GLY A 87 -1.93 -13.11 7.87
C GLY A 87 -3.30 -13.48 8.42
N ASN A 88 -3.41 -13.55 9.74
CA ASN A 88 -4.67 -13.82 10.41
C ASN A 88 -5.06 -12.60 11.25
N ASN A 89 -6.09 -11.87 10.81
CA ASN A 89 -6.62 -10.68 11.48
C ASN A 89 -5.56 -9.59 11.81
N VAL A 90 -4.56 -9.47 10.97
CA VAL A 90 -3.50 -8.44 11.08
C VAL A 90 -3.41 -7.67 9.76
N ASP A 91 -2.94 -6.43 9.80
CA ASP A 91 -2.47 -5.77 8.60
C ASP A 91 -1.26 -6.57 8.10
N ILE A 92 -1.38 -7.18 6.92
CA ILE A 92 -0.35 -8.15 6.50
C ILE A 92 0.97 -7.44 6.23
N LEU A 93 0.93 -6.36 5.43
CA LEU A 93 2.07 -5.48 5.21
C LEU A 93 1.70 -4.05 5.57
N LYS A 94 2.48 -3.41 6.43
CA LYS A 94 2.34 -2.02 6.79
C LYS A 94 3.59 -1.23 6.39
N ILE A 95 3.40 -0.03 5.87
CA ILE A 95 4.44 0.96 5.57
C ILE A 95 4.16 2.16 6.46
N SER A 96 4.86 2.26 7.58
CA SER A 96 4.50 3.19 8.66
C SER A 96 4.97 4.64 8.49
N ASN A 97 5.74 4.94 7.45
CA ASN A 97 6.29 6.29 7.24
C ASN A 97 6.13 6.80 5.81
N GLY A 98 5.14 6.29 5.07
CA GLY A 98 4.82 6.76 3.73
C GLY A 98 5.97 6.68 2.74
N ALA A 99 6.81 5.66 2.84
CA ALA A 99 7.87 5.45 1.88
C ALA A 99 7.30 4.97 0.53
N ASP A 100 7.96 5.32 -0.57
CA ASP A 100 7.65 4.75 -1.87
C ASP A 100 7.68 3.22 -1.82
N LEU A 101 6.66 2.58 -2.39
CA LEU A 101 6.48 1.14 -2.38
C LEU A 101 6.32 0.57 -3.79
N SER A 102 7.11 -0.43 -4.12
CA SER A 102 6.92 -1.22 -5.33
C SER A 102 6.84 -2.70 -4.97
N ILE A 103 5.77 -3.39 -5.39
CA ILE A 103 5.60 -4.83 -5.17
C ILE A 103 5.31 -5.51 -6.50
N SER A 104 5.98 -6.62 -6.76
CA SER A 104 5.64 -7.45 -7.91
C SER A 104 5.57 -8.94 -7.55
N ASP A 105 4.66 -9.64 -8.26
CA ASP A 105 4.56 -11.10 -8.27
C ASP A 105 4.40 -11.73 -6.88
N LEU A 106 3.54 -11.15 -6.03
CA LEU A 106 3.31 -11.57 -4.65
C LEU A 106 1.81 -11.48 -4.29
N SER A 107 1.35 -12.34 -3.41
CA SER A 107 -0.03 -12.36 -2.93
C SER A 107 -0.11 -12.19 -1.42
N PHE A 108 -1.14 -11.47 -0.94
CA PHE A 108 -1.42 -11.20 0.46
C PHE A 108 -2.80 -11.75 0.80
N PHE A 109 -2.87 -12.80 1.61
CA PHE A 109 -4.11 -13.49 1.93
C PHE A 109 -4.43 -13.39 3.42
N GLY A 110 -5.66 -12.99 3.72
CA GLY A 110 -6.26 -13.15 5.03
C GLY A 110 -6.83 -14.56 5.23
N ILE A 111 -7.73 -14.69 6.19
CA ILE A 111 -8.41 -15.96 6.48
C ILE A 111 -9.64 -16.21 5.60
N GLY A 112 -10.17 -15.16 4.95
CA GLY A 112 -11.35 -15.22 4.10
C GLY A 112 -12.65 -15.53 4.82
N SER A 113 -13.73 -15.58 4.04
CA SER A 113 -15.07 -16.05 4.51
C SER A 113 -15.62 -15.30 5.72
N PHE A 114 -15.46 -13.99 5.77
CA PHE A 114 -16.07 -13.16 6.79
C PHE A 114 -17.58 -13.10 6.59
N ASN A 115 -18.36 -13.42 7.62
CA ASN A 115 -19.81 -13.25 7.61
C ASN A 115 -20.16 -11.80 7.96
N ILE A 116 -20.73 -11.09 6.99
CA ILE A 116 -21.35 -9.79 7.23
C ILE A 116 -22.63 -10.02 8.02
N LYS A 117 -22.60 -9.74 9.33
CA LYS A 117 -23.79 -9.78 10.17
C LYS A 117 -24.29 -8.36 10.34
N ARG A 118 -25.33 -7.99 9.63
CA ARG A 118 -26.02 -6.72 9.83
C ARG A 118 -26.78 -6.72 11.15
N LYS A 119 -26.65 -5.68 11.93
CA LYS A 119 -27.51 -5.35 13.07
C LYS A 119 -28.11 -3.97 12.85
N GLY A 120 -29.45 -3.92 12.78
CA GLY A 120 -30.19 -2.65 12.78
C GLY A 120 -30.65 -2.17 11.41
N THR A 121 -31.43 -1.08 11.44
CA THR A 121 -31.92 -0.35 10.27
C THR A 121 -31.03 0.83 9.98
N GLY A 122 -30.76 1.10 8.74
CA GLY A 122 -29.88 2.19 8.30
C GLY A 122 -28.52 1.69 7.82
N TYR A 123 -27.49 2.51 7.91
CA TYR A 123 -26.10 2.14 7.62
C TYR A 123 -25.67 1.04 8.57
N GLY A 124 -25.90 -0.20 8.15
CA GLY A 124 -25.90 -1.37 9.00
C GLY A 124 -24.67 -1.46 9.90
N MET A 125 -24.91 -1.65 11.20
CA MET A 125 -23.82 -2.01 12.08
C MET A 125 -23.44 -3.47 11.83
N TYR A 126 -22.19 -3.69 11.46
CA TYR A 126 -21.62 -5.01 11.28
C TYR A 126 -21.12 -5.56 12.59
N ASN A 127 -21.23 -6.86 12.74
CA ASN A 127 -20.53 -7.56 13.80
C ASN A 127 -19.06 -7.67 13.34
N VAL A 128 -18.30 -6.65 13.64
CA VAL A 128 -16.92 -6.52 13.22
C VAL A 128 -16.03 -7.22 14.22
N ASP A 129 -15.17 -8.09 13.77
CA ASP A 129 -14.01 -8.44 14.59
C ASP A 129 -13.09 -7.20 14.62
N ALA A 130 -12.94 -6.63 15.81
CA ALA A 130 -12.09 -5.45 16.00
C ALA A 130 -10.61 -5.66 15.64
N LYS A 131 -10.21 -6.92 15.45
CA LYS A 131 -8.87 -7.33 15.02
C LYS A 131 -8.75 -7.55 13.52
N ALA A 132 -9.78 -7.17 12.76
CA ALA A 132 -9.80 -7.32 11.32
C ALA A 132 -8.68 -6.49 10.68
N GLY A 133 -7.75 -7.16 10.00
CA GLY A 133 -6.61 -6.52 9.36
C GLY A 133 -6.83 -6.23 7.88
N LYS A 134 -5.96 -5.38 7.35
CA LYS A 134 -5.85 -5.00 5.94
C LYS A 134 -4.85 -5.90 5.20
N GLY A 135 -4.92 -5.93 3.88
CA GLY A 135 -3.88 -6.58 3.08
C GLY A 135 -2.58 -5.78 3.05
N ILE A 136 -2.64 -4.57 2.52
CA ILE A 136 -1.52 -3.62 2.50
C ILE A 136 -2.01 -2.31 3.08
N PHE A 137 -1.25 -1.73 4.00
CA PHE A 137 -1.53 -0.42 4.55
C PHE A 137 -0.30 0.50 4.42
N VAL A 138 -0.48 1.65 3.80
CA VAL A 138 0.53 2.70 3.71
C VAL A 138 0.04 3.88 4.54
N ASP A 139 0.77 4.15 5.61
CA ASP A 139 0.51 5.19 6.60
C ASP A 139 1.47 6.36 6.30
N VAL A 140 0.97 7.36 5.61
CA VAL A 140 1.74 8.55 5.22
C VAL A 140 1.80 9.52 6.39
N ARG A 141 2.98 10.06 6.67
CA ARG A 141 3.14 11.00 7.79
C ARG A 141 2.50 12.35 7.49
N ASP A 142 1.96 13.00 8.53
CA ASP A 142 1.35 14.33 8.43
C ASP A 142 2.33 15.42 7.95
N ASP A 143 3.65 15.23 8.13
CA ASP A 143 4.70 16.16 7.68
C ASP A 143 5.26 15.82 6.29
N GLN A 144 4.71 14.82 5.61
CA GLN A 144 5.17 14.39 4.31
C GLN A 144 4.93 15.45 3.24
N THR A 145 5.86 15.58 2.32
CA THR A 145 5.76 16.50 1.17
C THR A 145 6.19 15.78 -0.11
N GLY A 146 5.87 16.35 -1.26
CA GLY A 146 6.23 15.80 -2.57
C GLY A 146 5.23 14.75 -3.04
N THR A 147 5.70 13.62 -3.50
CA THR A 147 4.83 12.56 -4.04
C THR A 147 5.22 11.20 -3.46
N ILE A 148 4.23 10.47 -2.96
CA ILE A 148 4.35 9.08 -2.54
C ILE A 148 3.98 8.20 -3.72
N ASN A 149 4.87 7.30 -4.12
CA ASN A 149 4.65 6.43 -5.28
C ASN A 149 4.40 4.98 -4.84
N ILE A 150 3.24 4.45 -5.22
CA ILE A 150 2.82 3.08 -4.95
C ILE A 150 2.65 2.34 -6.28
N ASN A 151 3.51 1.37 -6.55
CA ASN A 151 3.51 0.59 -7.78
C ASN A 151 3.30 -0.89 -7.47
N LEU A 152 2.16 -1.44 -7.89
CA LEU A 152 1.82 -2.84 -7.68
C LEU A 152 1.64 -3.54 -9.03
N LYS A 153 2.35 -4.64 -9.23
CA LYS A 153 2.27 -5.42 -10.46
C LYS A 153 2.12 -6.91 -10.17
N ASN A 154 1.14 -7.56 -10.80
CA ASN A 154 0.84 -8.99 -10.57
C ASN A 154 0.65 -9.29 -9.07
N VAL A 155 -0.09 -8.44 -8.37
CA VAL A 155 -0.37 -8.57 -6.93
C VAL A 155 -1.80 -9.04 -6.73
N ARG A 156 -1.99 -9.97 -5.80
CA ARG A 156 -3.32 -10.39 -5.36
C ARG A 156 -3.48 -10.14 -3.86
N VAL A 157 -4.59 -9.49 -3.48
CA VAL A 157 -5.02 -9.36 -2.09
C VAL A 157 -6.36 -10.09 -1.95
N GLU A 158 -6.47 -10.98 -0.95
CA GLU A 158 -7.65 -11.82 -0.82
C GLU A 158 -8.00 -12.13 0.62
N GLY A 159 -9.30 -12.19 0.91
CA GLY A 159 -9.84 -12.71 2.16
C GLY A 159 -9.46 -11.90 3.39
N VAL A 160 -9.25 -10.59 3.27
CA VAL A 160 -8.95 -9.69 4.39
C VAL A 160 -10.24 -9.06 4.92
N ALA A 161 -10.33 -8.90 6.23
CA ALA A 161 -11.55 -8.44 6.86
C ALA A 161 -11.79 -6.94 6.72
N ASN A 162 -10.72 -6.16 6.63
CA ASN A 162 -10.71 -4.70 6.41
C ASN A 162 -10.34 -4.40 4.96
N HIS A 163 -9.95 -3.17 4.63
CA HIS A 163 -9.57 -2.78 3.27
C HIS A 163 -8.53 -3.73 2.66
N GLY A 164 -8.71 -4.04 1.39
CA GLY A 164 -7.70 -4.82 0.66
C GLY A 164 -6.36 -4.10 0.64
N ILE A 165 -6.36 -2.89 0.11
CA ILE A 165 -5.21 -1.98 0.09
C ILE A 165 -5.68 -0.60 0.54
N HIS A 166 -4.99 0.00 1.48
CA HIS A 166 -5.32 1.31 2.01
C HIS A 166 -4.07 2.20 2.07
N ILE A 167 -4.14 3.37 1.48
CA ILE A 167 -3.12 4.41 1.57
C ILE A 167 -3.79 5.60 2.23
N SER A 168 -3.22 6.12 3.31
CA SER A 168 -3.80 7.23 4.04
C SER A 168 -2.70 8.18 4.50
N ASP A 169 -2.86 9.45 4.21
CA ASP A 169 -2.04 10.51 4.78
C ASP A 169 -2.63 11.09 6.07
N CYS A 170 -3.69 10.46 6.51
CA CYS A 170 -4.40 10.82 7.71
C CYS A 170 -4.08 9.80 8.80
N ASN A 171 -3.42 10.23 9.85
CA ASN A 171 -3.24 9.38 11.02
C ASN A 171 -4.63 9.04 11.60
N LEU A 172 -5.07 7.82 11.37
CA LEU A 172 -6.37 7.32 11.85
C LEU A 172 -6.51 7.38 13.38
N ALA A 173 -5.41 7.51 14.11
CA ALA A 173 -5.42 7.75 15.54
C ALA A 173 -5.84 9.21 15.88
N ASP A 174 -5.65 10.13 14.97
CA ASP A 174 -5.86 11.57 15.20
C ASP A 174 -7.22 12.08 14.75
N LYS A 175 -8.18 11.19 14.49
CA LYS A 175 -9.58 11.52 14.17
C LYS A 175 -9.82 12.06 12.76
N CYS A 176 -8.87 12.03 11.87
CA CYS A 176 -9.15 12.31 10.49
C CYS A 176 -9.97 11.18 9.87
N GLY A 177 -11.08 11.50 9.31
CA GLY A 177 -11.79 10.63 8.42
C GLY A 177 -12.69 9.57 9.02
N SER A 178 -13.43 9.88 10.06
CA SER A 178 -14.62 9.10 10.35
C SER A 178 -15.75 9.50 9.39
N GLY A 179 -15.74 9.00 8.15
CA GLY A 179 -16.91 8.97 7.28
C GLY A 179 -17.49 10.30 6.78
N SER A 180 -16.88 11.42 7.01
CA SER A 180 -17.41 12.73 6.59
C SER A 180 -16.38 13.67 5.99
N GLY A 181 -15.34 13.13 5.39
CA GLY A 181 -14.30 13.95 4.79
C GLY A 181 -13.65 14.86 5.84
N GLY A 182 -12.99 14.26 6.82
CA GLY A 182 -12.22 14.99 7.83
C GLY A 182 -11.20 15.87 7.14
N ALA A 183 -11.57 17.13 6.95
CA ALA A 183 -10.81 18.08 6.21
C ALA A 183 -9.67 18.61 7.07
N GLY A 184 -8.47 18.65 6.52
CA GLY A 184 -7.46 19.58 6.96
C GLY A 184 -6.44 19.09 7.96
N GLU A 185 -6.23 17.79 8.09
CA GLU A 185 -5.18 17.25 8.97
C GLU A 185 -4.25 16.25 8.26
N GLY A 186 -4.33 16.15 6.93
CA GLY A 186 -3.41 15.35 6.14
C GLY A 186 -2.12 16.08 5.79
N SER A 187 -1.23 15.39 5.11
CA SER A 187 0.01 15.95 4.59
C SER A 187 -0.23 16.77 3.32
N SER A 188 0.79 17.46 2.84
CA SER A 188 0.75 18.10 1.50
C SER A 188 1.32 17.19 0.40
N ALA A 189 1.52 15.91 0.70
CA ALA A 189 2.07 14.96 -0.26
C ALA A 189 1.00 14.45 -1.21
N SER A 190 1.24 14.52 -2.49
CA SER A 190 0.41 13.83 -3.47
C SER A 190 0.63 12.32 -3.40
N ILE A 191 -0.41 11.56 -3.70
CA ILE A 191 -0.39 10.09 -3.71
C ILE A 191 -0.54 9.61 -5.17
N ASN A 192 0.49 8.96 -5.68
CA ASN A 192 0.51 8.39 -7.02
C ASN A 192 0.48 6.87 -6.97
N VAL A 193 -0.55 6.27 -7.57
CA VAL A 193 -0.79 4.83 -7.55
C VAL A 193 -0.83 4.26 -8.95
N VAL A 194 -0.09 3.20 -9.18
CA VAL A 194 -0.15 2.39 -10.40
C VAL A 194 -0.40 0.94 -10.05
N LEU A 195 -1.53 0.41 -10.49
CA LEU A 195 -1.92 -0.98 -10.38
C LEU A 195 -1.87 -1.62 -11.78
N ASP A 196 -1.03 -2.62 -12.00
CA ASP A 196 -0.97 -3.39 -13.24
C ASP A 196 -1.18 -4.88 -12.95
N ASN A 197 -2.29 -5.43 -13.45
CA ASN A 197 -2.71 -6.81 -13.17
C ASN A 197 -2.82 -7.10 -11.66
N VAL A 198 -3.52 -6.21 -10.94
CA VAL A 198 -3.81 -6.38 -9.52
C VAL A 198 -5.21 -6.98 -9.35
N THR A 199 -5.35 -7.96 -8.47
CA THR A 199 -6.64 -8.54 -8.11
C THR A 199 -6.89 -8.34 -6.63
N ILE A 200 -8.01 -7.71 -6.29
CA ILE A 200 -8.54 -7.63 -4.93
C ILE A 200 -9.82 -8.43 -4.89
N PHE A 201 -9.88 -9.43 -4.03
CA PHE A 201 -11.00 -10.38 -3.96
C PHE A 201 -11.36 -10.65 -2.51
N ASP A 202 -12.68 -10.65 -2.21
CA ASP A 202 -13.20 -10.95 -0.86
C ASP A 202 -12.52 -10.09 0.24
N ALA A 203 -12.35 -8.80 -0.02
CA ALA A 203 -11.80 -7.85 0.93
C ALA A 203 -12.93 -7.00 1.54
N GLY A 204 -12.73 -6.52 2.77
CA GLY A 204 -13.68 -5.62 3.43
C GLY A 204 -14.93 -6.28 3.99
N ASN A 205 -15.10 -7.58 3.86
CA ASN A 205 -16.30 -8.29 4.29
C ASN A 205 -16.40 -8.51 5.80
N GLY A 206 -15.41 -8.11 6.57
CA GLY A 206 -15.36 -8.23 8.04
C GLY A 206 -15.48 -6.91 8.77
N LYS A 207 -15.50 -5.79 8.10
CA LYS A 207 -15.56 -4.46 8.71
C LYS A 207 -16.51 -3.54 7.96
N PHE A 208 -17.15 -2.62 8.70
CA PHE A 208 -18.00 -1.58 8.10
C PHE A 208 -17.18 -0.66 7.21
N ASP A 209 -17.75 -0.32 6.05
CA ASP A 209 -17.17 0.67 5.14
C ASP A 209 -15.72 0.35 4.76
N ALA A 210 -15.47 -0.92 4.45
CA ALA A 210 -14.13 -1.38 4.12
C ALA A 210 -14.06 -1.78 2.64
N ASP A 211 -13.18 -1.10 1.92
CA ASP A 211 -13.08 -1.10 0.47
C ASP A 211 -12.04 -2.11 -0.04
N GLY A 212 -12.12 -2.40 -1.31
CA GLY A 212 -11.07 -3.16 -1.97
C GLY A 212 -9.76 -2.37 -2.00
N PHE A 213 -9.81 -1.20 -2.59
CA PHE A 213 -8.70 -0.25 -2.64
C PHE A 213 -9.19 1.12 -2.16
N ARG A 214 -8.44 1.73 -1.25
CA ARG A 214 -8.78 3.05 -0.70
C ARG A 214 -7.57 3.98 -0.66
N VAL A 215 -7.78 5.23 -1.04
CA VAL A 215 -6.87 6.34 -0.76
C VAL A 215 -7.64 7.39 0.03
N ASP A 216 -7.11 7.78 1.18
CA ASP A 216 -7.51 8.97 1.93
C ASP A 216 -6.36 9.97 1.84
N GLU A 217 -6.51 11.00 1.02
CA GLU A 217 -5.68 12.19 0.99
C GLU A 217 -6.49 13.30 1.67
N ARG A 218 -5.97 13.85 2.77
CA ARG A 218 -6.71 14.80 3.63
C ARG A 218 -6.07 16.17 3.71
N GLY A 219 -4.98 16.38 3.01
CA GLY A 219 -4.25 17.65 2.92
C GLY A 219 -4.49 18.37 1.59
N ASP A 220 -3.47 19.00 1.10
CA ASP A 220 -3.50 19.80 -0.14
C ASP A 220 -2.85 19.03 -1.34
N GLY A 221 -2.60 17.74 -1.20
CA GLY A 221 -2.00 16.90 -2.26
C GLY A 221 -3.01 16.40 -3.29
N ASP A 222 -2.53 15.86 -4.39
CA ASP A 222 -3.36 15.25 -5.43
C ASP A 222 -3.40 13.73 -5.28
N ILE A 223 -4.49 13.10 -5.69
CA ILE A 223 -4.58 11.65 -5.92
C ILE A 223 -4.46 11.38 -7.42
N ASN A 224 -3.39 10.68 -7.82
CA ASN A 224 -3.22 10.17 -9.17
C ASN A 224 -3.32 8.65 -9.16
N PHE A 225 -4.41 8.10 -9.70
CA PHE A 225 -4.70 6.67 -9.69
C PHE A 225 -4.72 6.09 -11.09
N THR A 226 -3.99 5.02 -11.31
CA THR A 226 -4.02 4.26 -12.56
C THR A 226 -4.24 2.78 -12.27
N ALA A 227 -5.29 2.19 -12.85
CA ALA A 227 -5.55 0.75 -12.80
C ALA A 227 -5.60 0.15 -14.20
N LEU A 228 -4.68 -0.76 -14.48
CA LEU A 228 -4.57 -1.49 -15.74
C LEU A 228 -4.82 -2.97 -15.51
N ASN A 229 -5.68 -3.61 -16.32
CA ASN A 229 -5.91 -5.05 -16.29
C ASN A 229 -6.26 -5.60 -14.89
N SER A 230 -6.85 -4.78 -14.04
CA SER A 230 -7.04 -5.07 -12.62
C SER A 230 -8.46 -5.50 -12.30
N LYS A 231 -8.67 -6.16 -11.17
CA LYS A 231 -9.96 -6.73 -10.77
C LYS A 231 -10.26 -6.43 -9.31
N PHE A 232 -11.46 -5.92 -9.06
CA PHE A 232 -12.00 -5.60 -7.75
C PHE A 232 -13.30 -6.35 -7.59
N LEU A 233 -13.29 -7.45 -6.85
CA LEU A 233 -14.34 -8.47 -6.87
C LEU A 233 -14.81 -8.84 -5.46
N TYR A 234 -16.12 -8.89 -5.24
CA TYR A 234 -16.72 -9.34 -3.99
C TYR A 234 -16.23 -8.56 -2.76
N VAL A 235 -16.08 -7.26 -2.93
CA VAL A 235 -15.63 -6.35 -1.86
C VAL A 235 -16.81 -5.97 -0.97
N GLY A 236 -16.54 -5.78 0.32
CA GLY A 236 -17.57 -5.44 1.30
C GLY A 236 -18.24 -4.10 1.04
N ALA A 237 -17.46 -3.07 0.75
CA ALA A 237 -17.91 -1.74 0.37
C ALA A 237 -17.54 -1.42 -1.09
N ASP A 238 -16.83 -0.34 -1.34
CA ASP A 238 -16.47 0.06 -2.68
C ASP A 238 -15.32 -0.77 -3.25
N GLY A 239 -15.37 -1.07 -4.55
CA GLY A 239 -14.24 -1.72 -5.22
C GLY A 239 -12.99 -0.86 -5.16
N VAL A 240 -13.16 0.45 -5.40
CA VAL A 240 -12.14 1.50 -5.27
C VAL A 240 -12.81 2.75 -4.72
N GLU A 241 -12.22 3.34 -3.68
CA GLU A 241 -12.56 4.67 -3.16
C GLU A 241 -11.33 5.56 -3.19
N LEU A 242 -11.49 6.77 -3.74
CA LEU A 242 -10.45 7.79 -3.82
C LEU A 242 -11.02 9.05 -3.17
N ASP A 243 -10.59 9.34 -1.96
CA ASP A 243 -11.14 10.37 -1.11
C ASP A 243 -10.11 11.49 -0.90
N GLU A 244 -10.35 12.61 -1.55
CA GLU A 244 -9.56 13.83 -1.45
C GLU A 244 -10.32 14.85 -0.59
N GLY A 245 -9.66 15.34 0.45
CA GLY A 245 -10.33 16.07 1.52
C GLY A 245 -10.15 17.58 1.53
N GLN A 246 -9.29 18.18 0.70
CA GLN A 246 -8.98 19.61 0.73
C GLN A 246 -8.91 20.26 -0.67
N LYS A 247 -7.72 20.64 -1.14
CA LYS A 247 -7.56 21.44 -2.36
C LYS A 247 -6.97 20.66 -3.53
N GLY A 248 -6.67 19.40 -3.31
CA GLY A 248 -6.12 18.53 -4.33
C GLY A 248 -7.10 18.16 -5.42
N ASN A 249 -6.64 17.37 -6.35
CA ASN A 249 -7.45 16.84 -7.44
C ASN A 249 -7.37 15.31 -7.44
N VAL A 250 -8.45 14.67 -7.88
CA VAL A 250 -8.44 13.24 -8.18
C VAL A 250 -8.34 13.05 -9.68
N VAL A 251 -7.28 12.40 -10.14
CA VAL A 251 -7.10 11.98 -11.53
C VAL A 251 -7.07 10.46 -11.57
N ALA A 252 -8.11 9.85 -12.14
CA ALA A 252 -8.24 8.40 -12.23
C ALA A 252 -8.24 7.92 -13.68
N ASN A 253 -7.35 6.96 -13.99
CA ASN A 253 -7.26 6.28 -15.28
C ASN A 253 -7.48 4.78 -15.09
N VAL A 254 -8.57 4.24 -15.64
CA VAL A 254 -8.91 2.83 -15.51
C VAL A 254 -9.05 2.20 -16.89
N THR A 255 -8.25 1.16 -17.17
CA THR A 255 -8.23 0.47 -18.45
C THR A 255 -8.27 -1.04 -18.25
N ASN A 256 -9.10 -1.75 -19.04
CA ASN A 256 -9.25 -3.21 -19.03
C ASN A 256 -9.47 -3.80 -17.63
N SER A 257 -10.16 -3.08 -16.75
CA SER A 257 -10.34 -3.48 -15.35
C SER A 257 -11.80 -3.87 -15.08
N ILE A 258 -12.02 -4.73 -14.10
CA ILE A 258 -13.31 -5.31 -13.76
C ILE A 258 -13.67 -4.95 -12.32
N PHE A 259 -14.87 -4.41 -12.15
CA PHE A 259 -15.52 -4.16 -10.86
C PHE A 259 -16.78 -5.02 -10.82
N SER A 260 -16.85 -5.99 -9.91
CA SER A 260 -18.00 -6.90 -9.90
C SER A 260 -18.32 -7.39 -8.49
N ASN A 261 -19.63 -7.38 -8.18
CA ASN A 261 -20.17 -7.85 -6.90
C ASN A 261 -19.54 -7.13 -5.67
N ASN A 262 -19.25 -5.85 -5.80
CA ASN A 262 -18.80 -5.01 -4.71
C ASN A 262 -20.02 -4.39 -4.00
N GLY A 263 -19.83 -3.86 -2.79
CA GLY A 263 -20.90 -3.32 -1.96
C GLY A 263 -21.77 -4.41 -1.33
N ALA A 264 -21.18 -5.53 -0.95
CA ALA A 264 -21.90 -6.67 -0.38
C ALA A 264 -22.78 -6.29 0.82
N TYR A 265 -22.38 -5.31 1.62
CA TYR A 265 -23.19 -4.80 2.71
C TYR A 265 -24.37 -3.92 2.27
N CYS A 266 -24.37 -3.44 1.02
CA CYS A 266 -25.47 -2.71 0.42
C CYS A 266 -26.45 -3.67 -0.30
N ASP A 267 -26.15 -4.97 -0.41
CA ASP A 267 -27.03 -5.95 -1.05
C ASP A 267 -28.31 -6.13 -0.23
N PRO A 268 -29.49 -5.77 -0.79
CA PRO A 268 -30.76 -5.92 -0.09
C PRO A 268 -31.11 -7.38 0.21
N LYS A 269 -30.48 -8.36 -0.43
CA LYS A 269 -30.66 -9.79 -0.10
C LYS A 269 -29.91 -10.19 1.16
N LEU A 270 -28.96 -9.40 1.62
CA LEU A 270 -28.24 -9.59 2.88
C LEU A 270 -28.91 -8.85 4.04
N LEU A 271 -29.96 -8.07 3.77
CA LEU A 271 -30.83 -7.42 4.72
C LEU A 271 -31.93 -8.39 5.19
#